data_63434f5b5e05bba1497277e61f343e79
#
_entry.id   63434f5b5e05bba1497277e61f343e79
#
_cell.length_a   1.000
_cell.length_b   1.000
_cell.length_c   1.000
_cell.angle_alpha   90.00
_cell.angle_beta   90.00
_cell.angle_gamma   90.00
#
_symmetry.space_group_name_H-M   'P 1'
#
loop_
_entity.id
_entity.type
_entity.pdbx_description
1 polymer ?
#
loop_
_entity_poly.entity_id
_entity_poly.type
_entity_poly.pdbx_seq_one_letter_code
_entity_poly.pdbx_strand_id
1 'polypeptide(L)'
;KFVTEWFLEIQNEYDIYLPWIGYDSWSATYWVEEMKNNFGKECMEAVIQGKKTLSGPMKSLGADLSSKKIIYDNHPILKWCLTNTSVEVDKNNNIQPAKGNSSRRRIDGTAGLLNAYVTLERHYDEYMNMI
;
A
#
# COMPACT_ATOMS: atom_id res chain seq x y z
N LYS A 1 11.83 -13.80 4.39
CA LYS A 1 12.88 -13.63 5.40
C LYS A 1 13.45 -12.21 5.37
N PHE A 2 14.00 -11.78 4.24
CA PHE A 2 14.59 -10.43 4.13
C PHE A 2 13.57 -9.32 4.34
N VAL A 3 12.35 -9.51 3.85
CA VAL A 3 11.29 -8.51 4.01
C VAL A 3 10.92 -8.37 5.48
N THR A 4 10.77 -9.48 6.20
CA THR A 4 10.47 -9.46 7.63
C THR A 4 11.58 -8.78 8.42
N GLU A 5 12.83 -9.07 8.09
CA GLU A 5 13.99 -8.43 8.73
C GLU A 5 13.99 -6.93 8.53
N TRP A 6 13.61 -6.46 7.34
CA TRP A 6 13.50 -5.05 7.03
C TRP A 6 12.44 -4.36 7.89
N PHE A 7 11.27 -4.98 8.07
CA PHE A 7 10.23 -4.43 8.93
C PHE A 7 10.66 -4.39 10.40
N LEU A 8 11.38 -5.41 10.86
CA LEU A 8 11.93 -5.42 12.23
C LEU A 8 12.95 -4.30 12.42
N GLU A 9 13.80 -4.07 11.44
CA GLU A 9 14.76 -2.97 11.44
C GLU A 9 14.07 -1.62 11.56
N ILE A 10 13.03 -1.39 10.75
CA ILE A 10 12.25 -0.16 10.80
C ILE A 10 11.69 0.07 12.19
N GLN A 11 11.09 -0.96 12.79
CA GLN A 11 10.50 -0.84 14.10
C GLN A 11 11.55 -0.57 15.18
N ASN A 12 12.67 -1.29 15.14
CA ASN A 12 13.68 -1.25 16.19
C ASN A 12 14.64 -0.07 16.09
N GLU A 13 15.06 0.29 14.87
CA GLU A 13 16.04 1.35 14.66
C GLU A 13 15.43 2.73 14.47
N TYR A 14 14.25 2.78 13.81
CA TYR A 14 13.57 4.04 13.53
C TYR A 14 12.40 4.33 14.44
N ASP A 15 12.12 3.41 15.38
CA ASP A 15 11.05 3.55 16.37
C ASP A 15 9.69 3.80 15.72
N ILE A 16 9.40 3.08 14.63
CA ILE A 16 8.14 3.17 13.90
C ILE A 16 7.26 2.00 14.30
N TYR A 17 6.15 2.28 14.96
CA TYR A 17 5.17 1.27 15.32
C TYR A 17 4.35 0.88 14.09
N LEU A 18 4.16 -0.43 13.89
CA LEU A 18 3.45 -0.98 12.73
C LEU A 18 2.20 -1.75 13.21
N PRO A 19 1.09 -1.06 13.48
CA PRO A 19 -0.12 -1.75 13.95
C PRO A 19 -0.77 -2.62 12.88
N TRP A 20 -0.77 -2.16 11.63
CA TRP A 20 -1.31 -2.92 10.50
C TRP A 20 -0.41 -2.78 9.27
N ILE A 21 -0.33 -3.88 8.53
CA ILE A 21 0.43 -3.95 7.29
C ILE A 21 -0.50 -4.54 6.23
N GLY A 22 -0.86 -3.72 5.25
CA GLY A 22 -1.71 -4.13 4.14
C GLY A 22 -0.90 -4.88 3.08
N TYR A 23 -1.41 -6.00 2.61
CA TYR A 23 -0.75 -6.79 1.58
C TYR A 23 -1.75 -7.29 0.53
N ASP A 24 -1.25 -7.54 -0.66
CA ASP A 24 -2.04 -8.15 -1.74
C ASP A 24 -2.45 -9.57 -1.31
N SER A 25 -3.76 -9.83 -1.31
CA SER A 25 -4.32 -11.11 -0.87
C SER A 25 -3.81 -12.33 -1.65
N TRP A 26 -3.22 -12.13 -2.82
CA TRP A 26 -2.59 -13.18 -3.63
C TRP A 26 -1.14 -13.43 -3.26
N SER A 27 -0.59 -12.65 -2.32
CA SER A 27 0.81 -12.73 -1.94
C SER A 27 1.13 -13.92 -1.05
N ALA A 28 2.43 -14.19 -0.94
CA ALA A 28 2.97 -15.41 -0.34
C ALA A 28 2.53 -15.66 1.11
N THR A 29 1.81 -16.75 1.32
CA THR A 29 1.31 -17.19 2.63
C THR A 29 2.42 -17.33 3.67
N TYR A 30 3.57 -17.83 3.25
CA TYR A 30 4.73 -18.00 4.14
C TYR A 30 5.18 -16.71 4.80
N TRP A 31 5.31 -15.66 4.01
CA TRP A 31 5.72 -14.36 4.52
C TRP A 31 4.67 -13.78 5.48
N VAL A 32 3.39 -13.95 5.16
CA VAL A 32 2.30 -13.47 6.01
C VAL A 32 2.35 -14.13 7.39
N GLU A 33 2.54 -15.45 7.43
CA GLU A 33 2.65 -16.17 8.70
C GLU A 33 3.89 -15.75 9.49
N GLU A 34 5.02 -15.58 8.82
CA GLU A 34 6.24 -15.09 9.45
C GLU A 34 6.03 -13.70 10.08
N MET A 35 5.36 -12.80 9.36
CA MET A 35 5.03 -11.47 9.84
C MET A 35 4.11 -11.51 11.05
N LYS A 36 3.08 -12.38 11.03
CA LYS A 36 2.18 -12.56 12.17
C LYS A 36 2.92 -13.03 13.42
N ASN A 37 3.88 -13.91 13.24
CA ASN A 37 4.70 -14.41 14.36
C ASN A 37 5.57 -13.31 14.97
N ASN A 38 6.02 -12.35 14.18
CA ASN A 38 6.89 -11.27 14.66
C ASN A 38 6.12 -10.03 15.14
N PHE A 39 4.95 -9.74 14.57
CA PHE A 39 4.22 -8.50 14.84
C PHE A 39 2.83 -8.71 15.44
N GLY A 40 2.40 -9.97 15.59
CA GLY A 40 1.08 -10.31 16.12
C GLY A 40 0.11 -10.76 15.05
N LYS A 41 -0.90 -11.52 15.46
CA LYS A 41 -1.85 -12.15 14.52
C LYS A 41 -2.66 -11.14 13.72
N GLU A 42 -2.93 -9.97 14.29
CA GLU A 42 -3.83 -8.99 13.70
C GLU A 42 -3.12 -7.91 12.90
N CYS A 43 -1.80 -7.96 12.82
CA CYS A 43 -1.03 -6.93 12.12
C CYS A 43 -1.17 -7.02 10.59
N MET A 44 -1.40 -8.21 10.05
CA MET A 44 -1.45 -8.42 8.60
C MET A 44 -2.87 -8.33 8.09
N GLU A 45 -3.11 -7.40 7.18
CA GLU A 45 -4.44 -7.19 6.61
C GLU A 45 -4.43 -7.42 5.10
N ALA A 46 -5.24 -8.39 4.67
CA ALA A 46 -5.37 -8.70 3.25
C ALA A 46 -6.14 -7.59 2.52
N VAL A 47 -5.59 -7.10 1.44
CA VAL A 47 -6.25 -6.15 0.54
C VAL A 47 -6.58 -6.90 -0.75
N ILE A 48 -7.87 -7.11 -0.98
CA ILE A 48 -8.35 -7.78 -2.19
C ILE A 48 -8.12 -6.83 -3.36
N GLN A 49 -7.43 -7.31 -4.39
CA GLN A 49 -7.14 -6.50 -5.56
C GLN A 49 -8.36 -6.40 -6.48
N GLY A 50 -8.38 -5.40 -7.35
CA GLY A 50 -9.44 -5.16 -8.31
C GLY A 50 -10.22 -3.88 -8.05
N LYS A 51 -11.04 -3.49 -9.02
CA LYS A 51 -11.75 -2.21 -9.02
C LYS A 51 -12.70 -2.05 -7.84
N LYS A 52 -13.36 -3.14 -7.42
CA LYS A 52 -14.31 -3.10 -6.31
C LYS A 52 -13.67 -2.58 -5.02
N THR A 53 -12.48 -3.06 -4.70
CA THR A 53 -11.76 -2.67 -3.49
C THR A 53 -10.98 -1.37 -3.67
N LEU A 54 -10.32 -1.22 -4.82
CA LEU A 54 -9.28 -0.22 -5.02
C LEU A 54 -9.77 1.10 -5.62
N SER A 55 -10.96 1.12 -6.25
CA SER A 55 -11.42 2.32 -6.96
C SER A 55 -11.54 3.54 -6.05
N GLY A 56 -12.29 3.43 -4.96
CA GLY A 56 -12.45 4.52 -4.01
C GLY A 56 -11.12 4.99 -3.43
N PRO A 57 -10.35 4.07 -2.81
CA PRO A 57 -9.03 4.43 -2.26
C PRO A 57 -8.08 5.04 -3.28
N MET A 58 -8.06 4.54 -4.51
CA MET A 58 -7.18 5.08 -5.54
C MET A 58 -7.52 6.53 -5.91
N LYS A 59 -8.82 6.84 -6.00
CA LYS A 59 -9.28 8.21 -6.24
C LYS A 59 -8.89 9.14 -5.09
N SER A 60 -9.09 8.68 -3.86
CA SER A 60 -8.72 9.44 -2.66
C SER A 60 -7.21 9.64 -2.55
N LEU A 61 -6.44 8.59 -2.84
CA LEU A 61 -4.98 8.67 -2.84
C LEU A 61 -4.49 9.69 -3.87
N GLY A 62 -5.04 9.67 -5.07
CA GLY A 62 -4.71 10.63 -6.11
C GLY A 62 -4.99 12.06 -5.69
N ALA A 63 -6.14 12.29 -5.07
CA ALA A 63 -6.51 13.61 -4.55
C ALA A 63 -5.55 14.06 -3.44
N ASP A 64 -5.21 13.17 -2.53
CA ASP A 64 -4.30 13.47 -1.41
C ASP A 64 -2.87 13.73 -1.89
N LEU A 65 -2.40 13.01 -2.90
CA LEU A 65 -1.11 13.29 -3.53
C LEU A 65 -1.10 14.67 -4.20
N SER A 66 -2.16 15.00 -4.94
CA SER A 66 -2.30 16.29 -5.62
C SER A 66 -2.37 17.46 -4.65
N SER A 67 -3.03 17.28 -3.52
CA SER A 67 -3.16 18.32 -2.49
C SER A 67 -2.00 18.34 -1.50
N LYS A 68 -0.98 17.51 -1.72
CA LYS A 68 0.23 17.41 -0.89
C LYS A 68 -0.05 17.02 0.57
N LYS A 69 -1.10 16.25 0.79
CA LYS A 69 -1.39 15.67 2.10
C LYS A 69 -0.50 14.46 2.40
N ILE A 70 0.07 13.84 1.37
CA ILE A 70 1.01 12.73 1.49
C ILE A 70 2.41 13.24 1.19
N ILE A 71 3.32 13.00 2.12
CA ILE A 71 4.72 13.40 2.00
C ILE A 71 5.54 12.14 1.78
N TYR A 72 6.20 12.03 0.62
CA TYR A 72 7.04 10.88 0.29
C TYR A 72 8.46 11.30 -0.13
N ASP A 73 8.81 12.57 0.14
CA ASP A 73 10.13 13.17 -0.13
C ASP A 73 10.59 13.04 -1.58
N ASN A 74 9.66 12.87 -2.51
CA ASN A 74 9.97 12.68 -3.94
C ASN A 74 10.97 11.55 -4.19
N HIS A 75 10.90 10.49 -3.38
CA HIS A 75 11.80 9.36 -3.53
C HIS A 75 11.81 8.89 -4.98
N PRO A 76 12.99 8.81 -5.63
CA PRO A 76 13.05 8.62 -7.08
C PRO A 76 12.34 7.35 -7.58
N ILE A 77 12.49 6.25 -6.86
CA ILE A 77 11.88 4.97 -7.27
C ILE A 77 10.37 5.02 -7.11
N LEU A 78 9.87 5.55 -6.00
CA LEU A 78 8.43 5.69 -5.78
C LEU A 78 7.83 6.66 -6.79
N LYS A 79 8.48 7.78 -7.04
CA LYS A 79 8.04 8.76 -8.05
C LYS A 79 7.96 8.12 -9.43
N TRP A 80 8.95 7.31 -9.79
CA TRP A 80 8.97 6.57 -11.05
C TRP A 80 7.78 5.60 -11.15
N CYS A 81 7.50 4.84 -10.08
CA CYS A 81 6.35 3.95 -10.03
C CYS A 81 5.04 4.72 -10.20
N LEU A 82 4.87 5.83 -9.49
CA LEU A 82 3.67 6.67 -9.59
C LEU A 82 3.49 7.20 -11.02
N THR A 83 4.58 7.66 -11.64
CA THR A 83 4.58 8.16 -13.02
C THR A 83 4.21 7.07 -14.02
N ASN A 84 4.64 5.82 -13.77
CA ASN A 84 4.34 4.68 -14.63
C ASN A 84 2.88 4.22 -14.50
N THR A 85 2.18 4.61 -13.45
CA THR A 85 0.85 4.12 -13.14
C THR A 85 -0.19 4.79 -14.04
N SER A 86 -0.93 3.96 -14.78
CA SER A 86 -2.13 4.35 -15.50
C SER A 86 -3.34 3.80 -14.76
N VAL A 87 -4.53 4.14 -15.22
CA VAL A 87 -5.76 3.59 -14.67
C VAL A 87 -6.47 2.72 -15.70
N GLU A 88 -7.02 1.62 -15.23
CA GLU A 88 -7.97 0.82 -15.99
C GLU A 88 -9.37 1.20 -15.50
N VAL A 89 -10.23 1.64 -16.42
CA VAL A 89 -11.54 2.20 -16.08
C VAL A 89 -12.64 1.32 -16.66
N ASP A 90 -13.66 1.01 -15.88
CA ASP A 90 -14.82 0.29 -16.38
C ASP A 90 -15.96 1.27 -16.78
N LYS A 91 -17.07 0.73 -17.25
CA LYS A 91 -18.23 1.53 -17.70
C LYS A 91 -18.88 2.34 -16.58
N ASN A 92 -18.63 1.99 -15.33
CA ASN A 92 -19.17 2.67 -14.14
C ASN A 92 -18.17 3.64 -13.52
N ASN A 93 -17.09 3.95 -14.22
CA ASN A 93 -15.98 4.80 -13.73
C ASN A 93 -15.25 4.25 -12.51
N ASN A 94 -15.32 2.94 -12.27
CA ASN A 94 -14.48 2.29 -11.29
C ASN A 94 -13.10 2.08 -11.87
N ILE A 95 -12.07 2.31 -11.07
CA ILE A 95 -10.68 2.28 -11.51
C ILE A 95 -9.82 1.32 -10.71
N GLN A 96 -8.72 0.89 -11.31
CA GLN A 96 -7.64 0.19 -10.64
C GLN A 96 -6.32 0.54 -11.32
N PRO A 97 -5.17 0.36 -10.61
CA PRO A 97 -3.88 0.66 -11.21
C PRO A 97 -3.56 -0.27 -12.39
N ALA A 98 -2.90 0.29 -13.40
CA ALA A 98 -2.46 -0.46 -14.56
C ALA A 98 -1.08 0.03 -15.02
N LYS A 99 -0.32 -0.86 -15.66
CA LYS A 99 1.01 -0.54 -16.19
C LYS A 99 0.98 0.21 -17.53
N GLY A 100 -0.17 0.36 -18.12
CA GLY A 100 -0.27 0.87 -19.47
C GLY A 100 0.21 -0.16 -20.50
N ASN A 101 0.79 0.31 -21.60
CA ASN A 101 1.15 -0.54 -22.75
C ASN A 101 2.57 -1.08 -22.73
N SER A 102 3.39 -0.76 -21.72
CA SER A 102 4.78 -1.17 -21.64
C SER A 102 5.01 -2.19 -20.55
N SER A 103 5.53 -3.37 -20.90
CA SER A 103 5.93 -4.40 -19.94
C SER A 103 7.13 -4.00 -19.09
N ARG A 104 7.86 -2.96 -19.48
CA ARG A 104 9.03 -2.46 -18.74
C ARG A 104 8.65 -1.55 -17.58
N ARG A 105 7.43 -1.04 -17.59
CA ARG A 105 6.96 -0.18 -16.52
C ARG A 105 6.69 -1.00 -15.27
N ARG A 106 7.08 -0.45 -14.13
CA ARG A 106 6.83 -1.05 -12.82
C ARG A 106 5.96 -0.14 -12.00
N ILE A 107 5.01 -0.73 -11.30
CA ILE A 107 4.09 0.00 -10.44
C ILE A 107 4.04 -0.59 -9.02
N ASP A 108 5.04 -1.38 -8.67
CA ASP A 108 5.06 -2.08 -7.38
C ASP A 108 5.02 -1.10 -6.20
N GLY A 109 5.75 0.00 -6.30
CA GLY A 109 5.71 1.06 -5.29
C GLY A 109 4.34 1.69 -5.15
N THR A 110 3.66 1.93 -6.27
CA THR A 110 2.29 2.46 -6.28
C THR A 110 1.33 1.45 -5.65
N ALA A 111 1.45 0.18 -6.00
CA ALA A 111 0.62 -0.88 -5.42
C ALA A 111 0.82 -0.98 -3.91
N GLY A 112 2.06 -0.93 -3.44
CA GLY A 112 2.37 -0.94 -2.01
C GLY A 112 1.80 0.27 -1.28
N LEU A 113 1.95 1.45 -1.85
CA LEU A 113 1.39 2.68 -1.30
C LEU A 113 -0.15 2.60 -1.24
N LEU A 114 -0.77 2.09 -2.29
CA LEU A 114 -2.22 1.96 -2.33
C LEU A 114 -2.72 0.95 -1.28
N ASN A 115 -2.04 -0.18 -1.10
CA ASN A 115 -2.37 -1.15 -0.07
C ASN A 115 -2.25 -0.53 1.34
N ALA A 116 -1.22 0.25 1.57
CA ALA A 116 -1.05 0.98 2.83
C ALA A 116 -2.17 2.00 3.03
N TYR A 117 -2.56 2.69 1.97
CA TYR A 117 -3.62 3.69 2.02
C TYR A 117 -4.98 3.06 2.31
N VAL A 118 -5.30 1.92 1.70
CA VAL A 118 -6.52 1.15 2.00
C VAL A 118 -6.55 0.78 3.47
N THR A 119 -5.44 0.30 4.00
CA THR A 119 -5.30 -0.09 5.40
C THR A 119 -5.50 1.11 6.32
N LEU A 120 -4.90 2.25 5.97
CA LEU A 120 -5.08 3.51 6.72
C LEU A 120 -6.56 3.91 6.75
N GLU A 121 -7.26 3.87 5.62
CA GLU A 121 -8.67 4.25 5.57
C GLU A 121 -9.54 3.34 6.43
N ARG A 122 -9.28 2.03 6.43
CA ARG A 122 -10.02 1.06 7.24
C ARG A 122 -9.85 1.27 8.74
N HIS A 123 -8.69 1.76 9.16
CA HIS A 123 -8.32 1.95 10.56
C HIS A 123 -8.08 3.41 10.92
N TYR A 124 -8.66 4.32 10.17
CA TYR A 124 -8.39 5.75 10.29
C TYR A 124 -8.59 6.27 11.72
N ASP A 125 -9.73 5.95 12.33
CA ASP A 125 -10.04 6.42 13.67
C ASP A 125 -9.07 5.86 14.72
N GLU A 126 -8.67 4.61 14.54
CA GLU A 126 -7.69 3.98 15.44
C GLU A 126 -6.32 4.65 15.33
N TYR A 127 -5.86 4.96 14.11
CA TYR A 127 -4.63 5.71 13.90
C TYR A 127 -4.71 7.11 14.52
N MET A 128 -5.81 7.79 14.34
CA MET A 128 -5.98 9.13 14.92
C MET A 128 -5.94 9.12 16.44
N ASN A 129 -6.41 8.05 17.07
CA ASN A 129 -6.38 7.90 18.52
C ASN A 129 -5.00 7.57 19.07
N MET A 130 -4.06 7.17 18.22
CA MET A 130 -2.67 6.86 18.60
C MET A 130 -1.77 8.10 18.61
N ILE A 131 -2.20 9.18 18.01
CA ILE A 131 -1.36 10.39 17.84
C ILE A 131 -1.47 11.32 19.04
#